data_531a5556a02dc1c3d526508fc4c5f9e3
#
_entry.id   531a5556a02dc1c3d526508fc4c5f9e3
#
_cell.length_a   1.000
_cell.length_b   1.000
_cell.length_c   1.000
_cell.angle_alpha   90.00
_cell.angle_beta   90.00
_cell.angle_gamma   90.00
#
_symmetry.space_group_name_H-M   'P 1'
#
loop_
_entity.id
_entity.type
_entity.pdbx_description
1 polymer ?
#
loop_
_entity_poly.entity_id
_entity_poly.type
_entity_poly.pdbx_seq_one_letter_code
_entity_poly.pdbx_strand_id
1 'polypeptide(L)'
;MKTNIFLLLFITLCLSCNNSKGIITIDTHDDINVANFTDSLNYTMDTDTQVNLPKMIEGGLDVAWFVVYTGQGELNEEGYKAAEDNAMAKFDAIDRLVSVYAPDQIELALTSDDVYRIHKKGKKVAMIGVENAYPMGLDTANVRKYWEKGARYVSLAHNGHSQFSD
;
A
#
# COMPACT_ATOMS: atom_id res chain seq x y z
N MET A 1 -42.49 -37.15 -22.82
CA MET A 1 -42.40 -35.83 -22.22
C MET A 1 -41.86 -35.92 -20.79
N LYS A 2 -40.59 -36.26 -20.56
CA LYS A 2 -39.99 -36.36 -19.22
C LYS A 2 -38.49 -35.97 -19.17
N THR A 3 -37.99 -35.11 -20.08
CA THR A 3 -36.54 -34.89 -20.23
C THR A 3 -36.07 -33.45 -19.98
N ASN A 4 -36.95 -32.52 -19.58
CA ASN A 4 -36.55 -31.10 -19.49
C ASN A 4 -36.48 -30.52 -18.07
N ILE A 5 -36.67 -31.33 -16.99
CA ILE A 5 -36.64 -30.83 -15.60
C ILE A 5 -35.25 -30.89 -14.99
N PHE A 6 -34.33 -31.72 -15.51
CA PHE A 6 -32.99 -31.90 -14.92
C PHE A 6 -31.97 -30.83 -15.34
N LEU A 7 -32.21 -30.09 -16.42
CA LEU A 7 -31.28 -29.07 -16.91
C LEU A 7 -31.47 -27.72 -16.19
N LEU A 8 -32.66 -27.46 -15.61
CA LEU A 8 -32.90 -26.20 -14.90
C LEU A 8 -32.32 -26.17 -13.47
N LEU A 9 -32.06 -27.35 -12.86
CA LEU A 9 -31.55 -27.41 -11.49
C LEU A 9 -30.02 -27.20 -11.42
N PHE A 10 -29.31 -27.34 -12.52
CA PHE A 10 -27.84 -27.17 -12.54
C PHE A 10 -27.39 -25.72 -12.74
N ILE A 11 -28.27 -24.86 -13.27
CA ILE A 11 -27.94 -23.43 -13.50
C ILE A 11 -28.11 -22.59 -12.25
N THR A 12 -28.89 -23.05 -11.27
CA THR A 12 -29.11 -22.31 -9.99
C THR A 12 -28.01 -22.52 -8.96
N LEU A 13 -27.11 -23.50 -9.12
CA LEU A 13 -26.03 -23.75 -8.15
C LEU A 13 -24.76 -22.94 -8.41
N CYS A 14 -24.61 -22.31 -9.57
CA CYS A 14 -23.41 -21.52 -9.91
C CYS A 14 -23.53 -20.02 -9.57
N LEU A 15 -24.64 -19.55 -9.03
CA LEU A 15 -24.87 -18.14 -8.68
C LEU A 15 -24.68 -17.85 -7.17
N SER A 16 -24.21 -18.82 -6.39
CA SER A 16 -24.06 -18.65 -4.93
C SER A 16 -22.63 -18.37 -4.46
N CYS A 17 -21.75 -17.92 -5.35
CA CYS A 17 -20.40 -17.48 -4.93
C CYS A 17 -20.19 -16.05 -5.41
N ASN A 18 -20.42 -15.11 -4.53
CA ASN A 18 -19.75 -13.85 -4.28
C ASN A 18 -20.72 -12.79 -3.77
N ASN A 19 -20.97 -12.82 -2.49
CA ASN A 19 -21.40 -11.62 -1.78
C ASN A 19 -20.82 -11.66 -0.35
N SER A 20 -19.50 -11.58 -0.23
CA SER A 20 -18.87 -11.05 0.98
C SER A 20 -19.06 -9.52 1.01
N LYS A 21 -20.31 -9.08 0.88
CA LYS A 21 -20.66 -7.67 1.02
C LYS A 21 -20.45 -7.30 2.48
N GLY A 22 -19.35 -6.62 2.76
CA GLY A 22 -19.17 -5.90 4.00
C GLY A 22 -17.84 -6.06 4.74
N ILE A 23 -16.97 -7.00 4.38
CA ILE A 23 -15.66 -7.12 5.01
C ILE A 23 -14.61 -6.53 4.06
N ILE A 24 -13.84 -5.55 4.56
CA ILE A 24 -12.66 -5.01 3.90
C ILE A 24 -11.45 -5.61 4.61
N THR A 25 -10.60 -6.30 3.88
CA THR A 25 -9.37 -6.89 4.40
C THR A 25 -8.25 -5.88 4.33
N ILE A 26 -7.46 -5.75 5.39
CA ILE A 26 -6.41 -4.73 5.51
C ILE A 26 -5.13 -5.39 6.02
N ASP A 27 -4.02 -5.20 5.30
CA ASP A 27 -2.68 -5.32 5.84
C ASP A 27 -2.16 -3.93 6.17
N THR A 28 -1.63 -3.76 7.39
CA THR A 28 -1.24 -2.46 7.92
C THR A 28 0.26 -2.19 7.82
N HIS A 29 1.05 -3.12 7.27
CA HIS A 29 2.50 -2.97 7.21
C HIS A 29 3.15 -3.79 6.09
N ASP A 30 3.24 -3.22 4.90
CA ASP A 30 3.85 -3.82 3.73
C ASP A 30 5.10 -3.05 3.31
N ASP A 31 6.27 -3.56 3.67
CA ASP A 31 7.55 -2.97 3.25
C ASP A 31 7.71 -2.98 1.73
N ILE A 32 8.20 -1.86 1.19
CA ILE A 32 8.47 -1.73 -0.24
C ILE A 32 9.96 -1.64 -0.54
N ASN A 33 10.35 -2.18 -1.69
CA ASN A 33 11.68 -1.99 -2.27
C ASN A 33 11.55 -1.15 -3.55
N VAL A 34 12.22 0.01 -3.58
CA VAL A 34 12.19 0.94 -4.73
C VAL A 34 12.65 0.28 -6.04
N ALA A 35 13.56 -0.71 -5.96
CA ALA A 35 13.99 -1.47 -7.13
C ALA A 35 12.85 -2.20 -7.86
N ASN A 36 11.73 -2.45 -7.18
CA ASN A 36 10.53 -3.09 -7.75
C ASN A 36 9.50 -2.06 -8.25
N PHE A 37 9.90 -0.82 -8.52
CA PHE A 37 9.03 0.25 -9.05
C PHE A 37 9.64 0.88 -10.31
N THR A 38 10.07 0.04 -11.26
CA THR A 38 10.57 0.43 -12.58
C THR A 38 9.57 0.06 -13.68
N ASP A 39 9.78 0.58 -14.89
CA ASP A 39 8.89 0.25 -16.01
C ASP A 39 8.96 -1.23 -16.41
N SER A 40 10.10 -1.89 -16.17
CA SER A 40 10.32 -3.31 -16.47
C SER A 40 10.04 -4.26 -15.31
N LEU A 41 9.96 -3.77 -14.09
CA LEU A 41 9.67 -4.56 -12.88
C LEU A 41 8.90 -3.69 -11.89
N ASN A 42 7.63 -3.98 -11.67
CA ASN A 42 6.81 -3.23 -10.73
C ASN A 42 5.68 -4.09 -10.14
N TYR A 43 4.94 -3.54 -9.21
CA TYR A 43 3.90 -4.23 -8.44
C TYR A 43 2.63 -4.59 -9.24
N THR A 44 2.57 -4.33 -10.54
CA THR A 44 1.55 -4.92 -11.43
C THR A 44 1.89 -6.35 -11.85
N MET A 45 3.11 -6.80 -11.54
CA MET A 45 3.65 -8.11 -11.88
C MET A 45 3.69 -9.00 -10.64
N ASP A 46 3.63 -10.32 -10.85
CA ASP A 46 3.92 -11.29 -9.78
C ASP A 46 5.43 -11.35 -9.55
N THR A 47 5.87 -10.65 -8.52
CA THR A 47 7.28 -10.53 -8.09
C THR A 47 7.50 -11.34 -6.82
N ASP A 48 8.76 -11.46 -6.37
CA ASP A 48 9.12 -12.15 -5.10
C ASP A 48 8.71 -11.35 -3.86
N THR A 49 8.15 -10.14 -4.00
CA THR A 49 7.68 -9.34 -2.86
C THR A 49 6.51 -10.01 -2.17
N GLN A 50 6.37 -9.75 -0.86
CA GLN A 50 5.26 -10.31 -0.07
C GLN A 50 3.91 -9.79 -0.57
N VAL A 51 3.83 -8.51 -0.97
CA VAL A 51 2.64 -7.87 -1.52
C VAL A 51 2.94 -7.31 -2.91
N ASN A 52 2.04 -7.56 -3.84
CA ASN A 52 1.94 -6.93 -5.15
C ASN A 52 0.49 -7.07 -5.64
N LEU A 53 0.10 -6.41 -6.71
CA LEU A 53 -1.30 -6.44 -7.18
C LEU A 53 -1.83 -7.84 -7.49
N PRO A 54 -1.10 -8.73 -8.21
CA PRO A 54 -1.55 -10.11 -8.40
C PRO A 54 -1.83 -10.84 -7.09
N LYS A 55 -0.93 -10.74 -6.10
CA LYS A 55 -1.11 -11.38 -4.78
C LYS A 55 -2.24 -10.76 -3.98
N MET A 56 -2.43 -9.43 -4.02
CA MET A 56 -3.59 -8.77 -3.41
C MET A 56 -4.91 -9.26 -4.00
N ILE A 57 -4.94 -9.50 -5.32
CA ILE A 57 -6.14 -9.99 -6.01
C ILE A 57 -6.40 -11.45 -5.63
N GLU A 58 -5.41 -12.31 -5.72
CA GLU A 58 -5.52 -13.74 -5.43
C GLU A 58 -5.83 -14.01 -3.96
N GLY A 59 -5.14 -13.30 -3.05
CA GLY A 59 -5.32 -13.42 -1.60
C GLY A 59 -6.54 -12.70 -1.04
N GLY A 60 -7.25 -11.92 -1.86
CA GLY A 60 -8.42 -11.15 -1.41
C GLY A 60 -8.06 -9.99 -0.48
N LEU A 61 -6.83 -9.46 -0.53
CA LEU A 61 -6.42 -8.27 0.23
C LEU A 61 -6.96 -7.01 -0.46
N ASP A 62 -7.75 -6.21 0.27
CA ASP A 62 -8.37 -5.01 -0.28
C ASP A 62 -7.54 -3.76 -0.06
N VAL A 63 -6.88 -3.64 1.10
CA VAL A 63 -6.11 -2.46 1.51
C VAL A 63 -4.70 -2.90 1.92
N ALA A 64 -3.69 -2.32 1.30
CA ALA A 64 -2.28 -2.46 1.69
C ALA A 64 -1.73 -1.11 2.18
N TRP A 65 -1.12 -1.11 3.36
CA TRP A 65 -0.32 0.02 3.84
C TRP A 65 1.12 -0.16 3.39
N PHE A 66 1.47 0.52 2.30
CA PHE A 66 2.85 0.55 1.82
C PHE A 66 3.71 1.39 2.73
N VAL A 67 4.81 0.81 3.20
CA VAL A 67 5.63 1.39 4.25
C VAL A 67 6.86 2.09 3.67
N VAL A 68 6.98 3.36 4.00
CA VAL A 68 8.19 4.16 3.78
C VAL A 68 9.10 3.92 4.99
N TYR A 69 9.83 2.81 4.97
CA TYR A 69 10.86 2.50 5.95
C TYR A 69 12.21 3.07 5.54
N THR A 70 12.93 3.65 6.50
CA THR A 70 14.33 4.07 6.32
C THR A 70 15.14 3.59 7.50
N GLY A 71 16.23 2.87 7.22
CA GLY A 71 17.15 2.39 8.24
C GLY A 71 17.79 3.54 9.02
N GLN A 72 18.12 3.28 10.28
CA GLN A 72 18.81 4.23 11.15
C GLN A 72 20.23 4.49 10.65
N GLY A 73 20.61 5.75 10.57
CA GLY A 73 21.96 6.23 10.27
C GLY A 73 22.48 7.17 11.37
N GLU A 74 23.50 7.95 11.04
CA GLU A 74 24.08 8.93 11.94
C GLU A 74 23.13 10.10 12.23
N LEU A 75 23.12 10.58 13.48
CA LEU A 75 22.28 11.71 13.92
C LEU A 75 22.94 13.05 13.55
N ASN A 76 23.14 13.31 12.27
CA ASN A 76 23.72 14.53 11.73
C ASN A 76 23.05 14.91 10.40
N GLU A 77 23.37 16.08 9.86
CA GLU A 77 22.74 16.62 8.63
C GLU A 77 22.89 15.68 7.43
N GLU A 78 24.07 15.04 7.26
CA GLU A 78 24.32 14.13 6.15
C GLU A 78 23.48 12.86 6.27
N GLY A 79 23.39 12.27 7.48
CA GLY A 79 22.56 11.11 7.77
C GLY A 79 21.08 11.40 7.55
N TYR A 80 20.58 12.54 8.04
CA TYR A 80 19.19 12.95 7.83
C TYR A 80 18.87 13.17 6.35
N LYS A 81 19.79 13.82 5.60
CA LYS A 81 19.62 14.06 4.17
C LYS A 81 19.56 12.75 3.38
N ALA A 82 20.45 11.83 3.64
CA ALA A 82 20.46 10.52 2.98
C ALA A 82 19.18 9.73 3.28
N ALA A 83 18.71 9.79 4.52
CA ALA A 83 17.46 9.16 4.94
C ALA A 83 16.22 9.79 4.26
N GLU A 84 16.19 11.12 4.18
CA GLU A 84 15.12 11.84 3.49
C GLU A 84 15.07 11.48 2.00
N ASP A 85 16.22 11.43 1.32
CA ASP A 85 16.28 11.06 -0.09
C ASP A 85 15.75 9.63 -0.32
N ASN A 86 16.08 8.69 0.58
CA ASN A 86 15.53 7.33 0.54
C ASN A 86 14.00 7.33 0.76
N ALA A 87 13.51 8.08 1.74
CA ALA A 87 12.08 8.19 2.01
C ALA A 87 11.32 8.79 0.82
N MET A 88 11.85 9.88 0.23
CA MET A 88 11.23 10.50 -0.94
C MET A 88 11.17 9.55 -2.14
N ALA A 89 12.22 8.77 -2.39
CA ALA A 89 12.21 7.76 -3.45
C ALA A 89 11.11 6.70 -3.25
N LYS A 90 10.80 6.33 -2.00
CA LYS A 90 9.71 5.40 -1.68
C LYS A 90 8.33 6.04 -1.86
N PHE A 91 8.14 7.29 -1.45
CA PHE A 91 6.90 8.02 -1.73
C PHE A 91 6.64 8.11 -3.25
N ASP A 92 7.67 8.46 -4.03
CA ASP A 92 7.56 8.56 -5.48
C ASP A 92 7.30 7.19 -6.14
N ALA A 93 7.83 6.10 -5.57
CA ALA A 93 7.54 4.75 -6.03
C ALA A 93 6.05 4.38 -5.83
N ILE A 94 5.49 4.68 -4.66
CA ILE A 94 4.07 4.44 -4.38
C ILE A 94 3.18 5.32 -5.26
N ASP A 95 3.55 6.59 -5.43
CA ASP A 95 2.81 7.50 -6.32
C ASP A 95 2.78 6.95 -7.76
N ARG A 96 3.91 6.48 -8.28
CA ARG A 96 3.98 5.87 -9.62
C ARG A 96 3.13 4.61 -9.74
N LEU A 97 3.03 3.79 -8.69
CA LEU A 97 2.16 2.62 -8.70
C LEU A 97 0.70 3.02 -8.96
N VAL A 98 0.21 4.02 -8.22
CA VAL A 98 -1.21 4.40 -8.26
C VAL A 98 -1.55 5.38 -9.38
N SER A 99 -0.57 6.15 -9.90
CA SER A 99 -0.80 7.19 -10.91
C SER A 99 -0.35 6.79 -12.31
N VAL A 100 0.62 5.87 -12.45
CA VAL A 100 1.25 5.53 -13.73
C VAL A 100 1.07 4.05 -14.07
N TYR A 101 1.46 3.15 -13.16
CA TYR A 101 1.48 1.72 -13.47
C TYR A 101 0.12 1.05 -13.44
N ALA A 102 -0.71 1.40 -12.47
CA ALA A 102 -1.99 0.72 -12.27
C ALA A 102 -3.15 1.64 -11.81
N PRO A 103 -3.34 2.83 -12.42
CA PRO A 103 -4.37 3.79 -11.99
C PRO A 103 -5.79 3.21 -12.03
N ASP A 104 -6.04 2.21 -12.86
CA ASP A 104 -7.34 1.56 -12.97
C ASP A 104 -7.54 0.42 -11.97
N GLN A 105 -6.49 -0.06 -11.30
CA GLN A 105 -6.52 -1.23 -10.42
C GLN A 105 -6.34 -0.89 -8.93
N ILE A 106 -5.59 0.16 -8.61
CA ILE A 106 -5.30 0.60 -7.25
C ILE A 106 -5.35 2.13 -7.16
N GLU A 107 -5.80 2.66 -6.03
CA GLU A 107 -5.93 4.11 -5.81
C GLU A 107 -5.47 4.45 -4.39
N LEU A 108 -4.81 5.60 -4.21
CA LEU A 108 -4.36 6.07 -2.90
C LEU A 108 -5.54 6.59 -2.08
N ALA A 109 -5.69 6.07 -0.87
CA ALA A 109 -6.64 6.57 0.12
C ALA A 109 -5.93 7.48 1.14
N LEU A 110 -6.53 8.62 1.42
CA LEU A 110 -6.05 9.59 2.41
C LEU A 110 -6.93 9.63 3.66
N THR A 111 -8.12 9.02 3.58
CA THR A 111 -9.11 8.96 4.65
C THR A 111 -9.81 7.59 4.65
N SER A 112 -10.49 7.26 5.73
CA SER A 112 -11.35 6.07 5.79
C SER A 112 -12.46 6.11 4.74
N ASP A 113 -13.03 7.29 4.46
CA ASP A 113 -14.07 7.44 3.43
C ASP A 113 -13.52 7.14 2.02
N ASP A 114 -12.25 7.48 1.75
CA ASP A 114 -11.60 7.09 0.51
C ASP A 114 -11.49 5.57 0.38
N VAL A 115 -11.16 4.86 1.47
CA VAL A 115 -11.09 3.39 1.46
C VAL A 115 -12.42 2.79 0.99
N TYR A 116 -13.54 3.21 1.59
CA TYR A 116 -14.86 2.74 1.19
C TYR A 116 -15.21 3.12 -0.25
N ARG A 117 -14.89 4.34 -0.66
CA ARG A 117 -15.13 4.85 -2.01
C ARG A 117 -14.38 4.06 -3.08
N ILE A 118 -13.09 3.79 -2.83
CA ILE A 118 -12.21 3.08 -3.77
C ILE A 118 -12.60 1.60 -3.84
N HIS A 119 -12.79 0.96 -2.68
CA HIS A 119 -13.23 -0.44 -2.61
C HIS A 119 -14.57 -0.65 -3.34
N LYS A 120 -15.52 0.27 -3.20
CA LYS A 120 -16.81 0.23 -3.91
C LYS A 120 -16.67 0.28 -5.44
N LYS A 121 -15.58 0.89 -5.96
CA LYS A 121 -15.25 0.90 -7.39
C LYS A 121 -14.60 -0.42 -7.85
N GLY A 122 -14.34 -1.37 -6.95
CA GLY A 122 -13.65 -2.63 -7.24
C GLY A 122 -12.13 -2.50 -7.38
N LYS A 123 -11.54 -1.37 -6.98
CA LYS A 123 -10.09 -1.16 -6.96
C LYS A 123 -9.51 -1.60 -5.63
N LYS A 124 -8.23 -1.98 -5.65
CA LYS A 124 -7.41 -2.11 -4.44
C LYS A 124 -7.08 -0.73 -3.87
N VAL A 125 -6.79 -0.68 -2.60
CA VAL A 125 -6.51 0.56 -1.87
C VAL A 125 -5.07 0.58 -1.42
N ALA A 126 -4.34 1.62 -1.77
CA ALA A 126 -3.05 1.95 -1.21
C ALA A 126 -3.22 2.95 -0.06
N MET A 127 -2.53 2.73 1.04
CA MET A 127 -2.32 3.72 2.09
C MET A 127 -0.83 3.81 2.38
N ILE A 128 -0.35 4.91 2.97
CA ILE A 128 1.07 5.12 3.24
C ILE A 128 1.32 5.28 4.73
N GLY A 129 2.20 4.42 5.26
CA GLY A 129 2.79 4.54 6.58
C GLY A 129 4.27 4.94 6.49
N VAL A 130 4.78 5.58 7.53
CA VAL A 130 6.21 5.86 7.68
C VAL A 130 6.73 5.10 8.89
N GLU A 131 7.63 4.17 8.66
CA GLU A 131 8.31 3.47 9.73
C GLU A 131 9.68 4.09 9.96
N ASN A 132 9.92 4.51 11.21
CA ASN A 132 11.06 5.30 11.65
C ASN A 132 10.99 6.77 11.19
N ALA A 133 10.73 7.67 12.13
CA ALA A 133 10.70 9.12 11.87
C ALA A 133 12.08 9.75 11.58
N TYR A 134 13.16 8.96 11.67
CA TYR A 134 14.52 9.41 11.44
C TYR A 134 14.71 10.27 10.18
N PRO A 135 14.13 9.91 8.99
CA PRO A 135 14.26 10.72 7.78
C PRO A 135 13.56 12.08 7.85
N MET A 136 12.75 12.36 8.87
CA MET A 136 12.17 13.69 9.06
C MET A 136 13.17 14.73 9.54
N GLY A 137 14.37 14.31 10.00
CA GLY A 137 15.40 15.21 10.50
C GLY A 137 14.91 16.01 11.71
N LEU A 138 15.40 17.24 11.85
CA LEU A 138 15.07 18.15 12.95
C LEU A 138 14.05 19.22 12.56
N ASP A 139 13.66 19.31 11.29
CA ASP A 139 12.70 20.30 10.81
C ASP A 139 11.27 19.77 10.94
N THR A 140 10.49 20.37 11.83
CA THR A 140 9.08 20.03 12.06
C THR A 140 8.20 20.24 10.81
N ALA A 141 8.63 21.05 9.84
CA ALA A 141 7.93 21.22 8.57
C ALA A 141 7.86 19.90 7.77
N ASN A 142 8.79 18.96 8.00
CA ASN A 142 8.79 17.67 7.35
C ASN A 142 7.60 16.78 7.75
N VAL A 143 6.99 16.98 8.91
CA VAL A 143 5.74 16.31 9.28
C VAL A 143 4.63 16.65 8.28
N ARG A 144 4.48 17.95 7.95
CA ARG A 144 3.51 18.40 6.93
C ARG A 144 3.88 17.87 5.54
N LYS A 145 5.14 17.93 5.14
CA LYS A 145 5.63 17.43 3.87
C LYS A 145 5.27 15.95 3.65
N TYR A 146 5.47 15.11 4.67
CA TYR A 146 5.15 13.68 4.60
C TYR A 146 3.64 13.43 4.57
N TRP A 147 2.87 14.22 5.34
CA TRP A 147 1.40 14.19 5.29
C TRP A 147 0.87 14.57 3.90
N GLU A 148 1.42 15.59 3.27
CA GLU A 148 1.08 16.03 1.91
C GLU A 148 1.44 14.98 0.85
N LYS A 149 2.50 14.20 1.08
CA LYS A 149 2.88 13.02 0.27
C LYS A 149 1.96 11.81 0.48
N GLY A 150 1.02 11.87 1.41
CA GLY A 150 0.02 10.83 1.63
C GLY A 150 0.23 9.97 2.88
N ALA A 151 1.28 10.20 3.67
CA ALA A 151 1.47 9.47 4.93
C ALA A 151 0.34 9.73 5.94
N ARG A 152 -0.09 8.67 6.63
CA ARG A 152 -1.18 8.74 7.62
C ARG A 152 -0.81 8.17 8.99
N TYR A 153 0.32 7.50 9.10
CA TYR A 153 0.95 7.20 10.38
C TYR A 153 2.46 7.38 10.28
N VAL A 154 3.12 7.52 11.44
CA VAL A 154 4.56 7.50 11.59
C VAL A 154 4.91 6.83 12.92
N SER A 155 5.89 5.92 12.92
CA SER A 155 6.54 5.44 14.14
C SER A 155 7.78 6.28 14.45
N LEU A 156 8.06 6.52 15.74
CA LEU A 156 9.10 7.46 16.16
C LEU A 156 10.50 6.90 15.94
N ALA A 157 10.68 5.60 16.13
CA ALA A 157 11.94 4.89 15.94
C ALA A 157 11.66 3.47 15.46
N HIS A 158 12.72 2.75 15.03
CA HIS A 158 12.71 1.33 14.72
C HIS A 158 13.78 0.60 15.53
N ASN A 159 14.95 0.29 14.97
CA ASN A 159 16.01 -0.52 15.63
C ASN A 159 17.21 0.31 16.13
N GLY A 160 17.03 1.55 16.46
CA GLY A 160 18.14 2.40 16.90
C GLY A 160 17.66 3.72 17.48
N HIS A 161 18.60 4.45 18.05
CA HIS A 161 18.33 5.79 18.56
C HIS A 161 17.99 6.73 17.41
N SER A 162 16.87 7.42 17.52
CA SER A 162 16.50 8.51 16.61
C SER A 162 16.49 9.84 17.39
N GLN A 163 16.35 10.96 16.68
CA GLN A 163 16.15 12.27 17.31
C GLN A 163 14.80 12.38 18.04
N PHE A 164 13.91 11.41 17.91
CA PHE A 164 12.58 11.41 18.51
C PHE A 164 12.41 10.39 19.64
N SER A 165 13.20 9.32 19.62
CA SER A 165 13.07 8.22 20.58
C SER A 165 14.30 7.34 20.59
N ASP A 166 14.56 6.68 21.72
CA ASP A 166 15.59 5.66 21.94
C ASP A 166 14.98 4.25 21.83
#